data_41a4d6adf9f320d0af06cb08bd0d4e4f
#
_entry.id   41a4d6adf9f320d0af06cb08bd0d4e4f
#
_cell.length_a   1.000
_cell.length_b   1.000
_cell.length_c   1.000
_cell.angle_alpha   90.00
_cell.angle_beta   90.00
_cell.angle_gamma   90.00
#
_symmetry.space_group_name_H-M   'P 1'
#
loop_
_entity.id
_entity.type
_entity.pdbx_description
1 polymer ?
#
loop_
_entity_poly.entity_id
_entity_poly.type
_entity_poly.pdbx_seq_one_letter_code
_entity_poly.pdbx_strand_id
1 'polypeptide(L)'
;MDRLYFAYGSNMNPVQMRFRCPTSKAVARATLKGYRFAINSRGVATIVESEKSSVNGVLWKISRFDEEVLDCFEGVRSGAYVKRRITLSLCGKRRNALVYVGSDSERGLPRAGYLERIIRGAEYFKLGREYILQLERLAYV
;
A
#
# COMPACT_ATOMS: atom_id res chain seq x y z
N MET A 1 11.85 -11.74 -14.87
CA MET A 1 12.51 -11.21 -13.67
C MET A 1 11.49 -10.69 -12.70
N ASP A 2 11.62 -11.09 -11.45
CA ASP A 2 10.66 -10.69 -10.43
C ASP A 2 10.88 -9.26 -9.96
N ARG A 3 9.78 -8.65 -9.52
CA ARG A 3 9.76 -7.26 -9.09
C ARG A 3 9.21 -7.19 -7.68
N LEU A 4 9.63 -6.16 -6.95
CA LEU A 4 9.07 -5.88 -5.63
C LEU A 4 7.99 -4.80 -5.76
N TYR A 5 6.92 -5.00 -5.02
CA TYR A 5 5.79 -4.09 -4.94
C TYR A 5 5.50 -3.79 -3.47
N PHE A 6 5.50 -2.50 -3.11
CA PHE A 6 5.20 -2.07 -1.75
C PHE A 6 3.71 -1.76 -1.64
N ALA A 7 2.99 -2.61 -0.92
CA ALA A 7 1.57 -2.45 -0.68
C ALA A 7 1.35 -1.86 0.72
N TYR A 8 0.71 -0.71 0.78
CA TYR A 8 0.39 -0.05 2.04
C TYR A 8 -1.11 0.03 2.29
N GLY A 9 -1.93 -0.27 1.30
CA GLY A 9 -3.38 -0.20 1.36
C GLY A 9 -4.04 -1.56 1.33
N SER A 10 -5.13 -1.68 0.59
CA SER A 10 -5.92 -2.91 0.58
C SER A 10 -5.16 -4.13 0.05
N ASN A 11 -4.12 -3.93 -0.76
CA ASN A 11 -3.30 -5.04 -1.24
C ASN A 11 -2.36 -5.63 -0.19
N MET A 12 -2.36 -5.10 1.04
CA MET A 12 -1.77 -5.80 2.17
C MET A 12 -2.60 -7.03 2.54
N ASN A 13 -3.87 -7.03 2.20
CA ASN A 13 -4.76 -8.14 2.53
C ASN A 13 -4.43 -9.36 1.64
N PRO A 14 -4.01 -10.49 2.24
CA PRO A 14 -3.57 -11.63 1.44
C PRO A 14 -4.70 -12.27 0.61
N VAL A 15 -5.94 -12.16 1.06
CA VAL A 15 -7.08 -12.67 0.29
C VAL A 15 -7.23 -11.86 -0.99
N GLN A 16 -7.15 -10.54 -0.89
CA GLN A 16 -7.25 -9.67 -2.07
C GLN A 16 -6.09 -9.89 -3.04
N MET A 17 -4.87 -10.01 -2.53
CA MET A 17 -3.70 -10.25 -3.40
C MET A 17 -3.75 -11.61 -4.05
N ARG A 18 -4.27 -12.64 -3.37
CA ARG A 18 -4.45 -13.94 -3.98
C ARG A 18 -5.43 -13.86 -5.15
N PHE A 19 -6.44 -13.02 -5.02
CA PHE A 19 -7.43 -12.83 -6.08
C PHE A 19 -6.84 -12.05 -7.26
N ARG A 20 -6.12 -10.96 -6.98
CA ARG A 20 -5.57 -10.08 -8.03
C ARG A 20 -4.32 -10.65 -8.69
N CYS A 21 -3.43 -11.20 -7.88
CA CYS A 21 -2.12 -11.67 -8.31
C CYS A 21 -1.83 -13.04 -7.67
N PRO A 22 -2.45 -14.12 -8.20
CA PRO A 22 -2.37 -15.44 -7.55
C PRO A 22 -0.96 -15.99 -7.37
N THR A 23 -0.02 -15.58 -8.22
CA THR A 23 1.35 -16.08 -8.14
C THR A 23 2.29 -15.18 -7.36
N SER A 24 1.77 -14.06 -6.82
CA SER A 24 2.59 -13.17 -6.00
C SER A 24 2.93 -13.82 -4.67
N LYS A 25 4.04 -13.36 -4.08
CA LYS A 25 4.50 -13.88 -2.79
C LYS A 25 4.86 -12.73 -1.87
N ALA A 26 4.38 -12.79 -0.63
CA ALA A 26 4.80 -11.84 0.38
C ALA A 26 6.25 -12.12 0.75
N VAL A 27 7.08 -11.09 0.70
CA VAL A 27 8.52 -11.20 0.99
C VAL A 27 8.81 -10.78 2.42
N ALA A 28 8.31 -9.60 2.81
CA ALA A 28 8.62 -9.03 4.12
C ALA A 28 7.71 -7.85 4.42
N ARG A 29 7.66 -7.51 5.70
CA ARG A 29 7.15 -6.21 6.13
C ARG A 29 8.20 -5.17 5.79
N ALA A 30 7.76 -3.96 5.48
CA ALA A 30 8.68 -2.88 5.15
C ALA A 30 8.12 -1.54 5.62
N THR A 31 9.02 -0.58 5.77
CA THR A 31 8.65 0.78 6.20
C THR A 31 9.19 1.76 5.17
N LEU A 32 8.33 2.62 4.68
CA LEU A 32 8.70 3.72 3.79
C LEU A 32 8.76 5.00 4.59
N LYS A 33 9.95 5.55 4.75
CA LYS A 33 10.17 6.80 5.49
C LYS A 33 9.92 8.00 4.59
N GLY A 34 9.47 9.10 5.19
CA GLY A 34 9.26 10.35 4.47
C GLY A 34 7.88 10.48 3.85
N TYR A 35 6.98 9.61 4.22
CA TYR A 35 5.59 9.62 3.76
C TYR A 35 4.66 9.31 4.93
N ARG A 36 3.42 9.76 4.84
CA ARG A 36 2.36 9.38 5.77
C ARG A 36 1.20 8.76 5.01
N PHE A 37 0.55 7.82 5.64
CA PHE A 37 -0.66 7.19 5.12
C PHE A 37 -1.82 8.17 5.21
N ALA A 38 -2.67 8.19 4.19
CA ALA A 38 -3.86 9.05 4.18
C ALA A 38 -5.00 8.38 3.41
N ILE A 39 -6.21 8.79 3.74
CA ILE A 39 -7.40 8.47 2.94
C ILE A 39 -7.73 9.74 2.15
N ASN A 40 -7.82 9.62 0.83
CA ASN A 40 -8.09 10.78 -0.01
C ASN A 40 -9.59 11.04 -0.17
N SER A 41 -9.96 12.07 -0.92
CA SER A 41 -11.36 12.46 -1.06
C SER A 41 -12.22 11.43 -1.78
N ARG A 42 -11.58 10.48 -2.47
CA ARG A 42 -12.30 9.36 -3.10
C ARG A 42 -12.55 8.21 -2.14
N GLY A 43 -12.07 8.32 -0.89
CA GLY A 43 -12.25 7.31 0.13
C GLY A 43 -11.31 6.13 0.03
N VAL A 44 -10.20 6.28 -0.67
CA VAL A 44 -9.19 5.23 -0.83
C VAL A 44 -7.84 5.68 -0.32
N ALA A 45 -6.96 4.71 -0.08
CA ALA A 45 -5.66 4.97 0.51
C ALA A 45 -4.69 5.62 -0.48
N THR A 46 -3.91 6.55 0.03
CA THR A 46 -2.76 7.11 -0.65
C THR A 46 -1.66 7.39 0.36
N ILE A 47 -0.51 7.83 -0.12
CA ILE A 47 0.58 8.31 0.74
C ILE A 47 0.95 9.72 0.31
N VAL A 48 1.34 10.52 1.28
CA VAL A 48 1.67 11.93 1.08
C VAL A 48 3.03 12.19 1.69
N GLU A 49 3.87 12.96 1.02
CA GLU A 49 5.19 13.31 1.55
C GLU A 49 5.07 13.97 2.93
N SER A 50 5.86 13.48 3.86
CA SER A 50 5.86 13.98 5.23
C SER A 50 7.18 13.57 5.87
N GLU A 51 8.07 14.54 6.06
CA GLU A 51 9.46 14.32 6.48
C GLU A 51 9.62 13.47 7.75
N LYS A 52 8.72 13.65 8.70
CA LYS A 52 8.83 13.01 10.02
C LYS A 52 7.93 11.78 10.16
N SER A 53 7.30 11.36 9.08
CA SER A 53 6.36 10.24 9.11
C SER A 53 6.93 9.03 8.40
N SER A 54 6.27 7.90 8.59
CA SER A 54 6.59 6.68 7.85
C SER A 54 5.32 5.87 7.63
N VAL A 55 5.36 5.05 6.60
CA VAL A 55 4.24 4.18 6.20
C VAL A 55 4.72 2.75 6.30
N ASN A 56 3.97 1.93 7.02
CA ASN A 56 4.25 0.50 7.10
C ASN A 56 3.45 -0.24 6.05
N GLY A 57 4.03 -1.28 5.52
CA GLY A 57 3.36 -2.07 4.49
C GLY A 57 4.04 -3.41 4.29
N VAL A 58 3.71 -4.03 3.17
CA VAL A 58 4.18 -5.37 2.82
C VAL A 58 4.84 -5.32 1.45
N LEU A 59 6.02 -5.92 1.34
CA LEU A 59 6.67 -6.11 0.06
C LEU A 59 6.22 -7.44 -0.54
N TRP A 60 5.71 -7.35 -1.76
CA TRP A 60 5.30 -8.51 -2.54
C TRP A 60 6.27 -8.69 -3.71
N LYS A 61 6.59 -9.94 -3.97
CA LYS A 61 7.31 -10.31 -5.18
C LYS A 61 6.26 -10.58 -6.25
N ILE A 62 6.35 -9.84 -7.35
CA ILE A 62 5.36 -9.90 -8.41
C ILE A 62 6.03 -10.09 -9.77
N SER A 63 5.27 -10.62 -10.73
CA SER A 63 5.71 -10.74 -12.11
C SER A 63 5.34 -9.49 -12.91
N ARG A 64 5.86 -9.41 -14.13
CA ARG A 64 5.45 -8.34 -15.05
C ARG A 64 3.94 -8.39 -15.33
N PHE A 65 3.40 -9.59 -15.48
CA PHE A 65 1.97 -9.77 -15.68
C PHE A 65 1.16 -9.27 -14.49
N ASP A 66 1.63 -9.57 -13.27
CA ASP A 66 0.98 -9.07 -12.05
C ASP A 66 0.96 -7.54 -12.03
N GLU A 67 2.05 -6.91 -12.46
CA GLU A 67 2.10 -5.46 -12.50
C GLU A 67 1.04 -4.89 -13.45
N GLU A 68 0.85 -5.51 -14.60
CA GLU A 68 -0.18 -5.08 -15.54
C GLU A 68 -1.58 -5.21 -14.94
N VAL A 69 -1.83 -6.29 -14.20
CA VAL A 69 -3.10 -6.49 -13.49
C VAL A 69 -3.31 -5.42 -12.43
N LEU A 70 -2.28 -5.13 -11.63
CA LEU A 70 -2.35 -4.09 -10.62
C LEU A 70 -2.58 -2.72 -11.24
N ASP A 71 -1.93 -2.42 -12.36
CA ASP A 71 -2.16 -1.16 -13.08
C ASP A 71 -3.65 -0.97 -13.41
N CYS A 72 -4.32 -2.05 -13.81
CA CYS A 72 -5.75 -1.99 -14.10
C CYS A 72 -6.57 -1.73 -12.84
N PHE A 73 -6.32 -2.47 -11.78
CA PHE A 73 -7.06 -2.30 -10.52
C PHE A 73 -6.83 -0.93 -9.90
N GLU A 74 -5.63 -0.38 -10.04
CA GLU A 74 -5.30 0.94 -9.50
C GLU A 74 -5.71 2.09 -10.41
N GLY A 75 -6.20 1.78 -11.59
CA GLY A 75 -6.67 2.80 -12.52
C GLY A 75 -5.56 3.73 -13.00
N VAL A 76 -4.38 3.18 -13.30
CA VAL A 76 -3.25 3.97 -13.78
C VAL A 76 -3.59 4.68 -15.09
N ARG A 77 -4.25 3.99 -16.01
CA ARG A 77 -4.61 4.54 -17.30
C ARG A 77 -5.59 5.71 -17.18
N SER A 78 -6.51 5.64 -16.22
CA SER A 78 -7.48 6.72 -15.98
C SER A 78 -6.93 7.85 -15.13
N GLY A 79 -5.72 7.71 -14.60
CA GLY A 79 -5.09 8.72 -13.76
C GLY A 79 -5.47 8.68 -12.30
N ALA A 80 -6.16 7.63 -11.83
CA ALA A 80 -6.53 7.51 -10.42
C ALA A 80 -5.31 7.34 -9.53
N TYR A 81 -4.33 6.55 -9.97
CA TYR A 81 -3.06 6.37 -9.28
C TYR A 81 -1.90 6.55 -10.27
N VAL A 82 -0.78 6.99 -9.72
CA VAL A 82 0.46 7.16 -10.47
C VAL A 82 1.47 6.13 -9.96
N LYS A 83 2.17 5.47 -10.88
CA LYS A 83 3.22 4.52 -10.52
C LYS A 83 4.49 5.27 -10.20
N ARG A 84 5.17 4.86 -9.13
CA ARG A 84 6.47 5.40 -8.76
C ARG A 84 7.39 4.28 -8.33
N ARG A 85 8.68 4.55 -8.42
CA ARG A 85 9.71 3.67 -7.88
C ARG A 85 10.26 4.32 -6.63
N ILE A 86 10.34 3.54 -5.56
CA ILE A 86 10.86 4.00 -4.28
C ILE A 86 12.00 3.09 -3.84
N THR A 87 12.82 3.60 -2.95
CA THR A 87 13.92 2.83 -2.37
C THR A 87 13.60 2.56 -0.92
N LEU A 88 13.64 1.29 -0.55
CA LEU A 88 13.40 0.82 0.82
C LEU A 88 14.61 0.07 1.32
N SER A 89 14.76 0.03 2.64
CA SER A 89 15.74 -0.82 3.28
C SER A 89 15.10 -2.17 3.63
N LEU A 90 15.70 -3.24 3.18
CA LEU A 90 15.27 -4.60 3.48
C LEU A 90 16.47 -5.40 3.93
N CYS A 91 16.47 -5.85 5.19
CA CYS A 91 17.59 -6.61 5.78
C CYS A 91 18.94 -5.90 5.57
N GLY A 92 18.96 -4.58 5.76
CA GLY A 92 20.16 -3.77 5.62
C GLY A 92 20.57 -3.44 4.20
N LYS A 93 19.83 -3.91 3.21
CA LYS A 93 20.11 -3.63 1.80
C LYS A 93 19.04 -2.71 1.22
N ARG A 94 19.47 -1.80 0.35
CA ARG A 94 18.56 -0.92 -0.37
C ARG A 94 17.93 -1.67 -1.52
N ARG A 95 16.59 -1.58 -1.62
CA ARG A 95 15.83 -2.24 -2.68
C ARG A 95 14.87 -1.26 -3.32
N ASN A 96 14.74 -1.37 -4.62
CA ASN A 96 13.74 -0.59 -5.36
C ASN A 96 12.43 -1.36 -5.38
N ALA A 97 11.36 -0.63 -5.19
CA ALA A 97 10.02 -1.22 -5.22
C ALA A 97 9.06 -0.31 -5.97
N LEU A 98 8.07 -0.94 -6.59
CA LEU A 98 6.96 -0.25 -7.20
C LEU A 98 5.99 0.19 -6.11
N VAL A 99 5.44 1.41 -6.24
CA VAL A 99 4.37 1.88 -5.37
C VAL A 99 3.36 2.65 -6.21
N TYR A 100 2.09 2.58 -5.81
CA TYR A 100 1.02 3.37 -6.44
C TYR A 100 0.64 4.50 -5.52
N VAL A 101 0.67 5.73 -6.04
CA VAL A 101 0.34 6.92 -5.27
C VAL A 101 -0.91 7.54 -5.87
N GLY A 102 -1.92 7.80 -5.04
CA GLY A 102 -3.16 8.41 -5.50
C GLY A 102 -2.90 9.81 -6.06
N SER A 103 -3.53 10.12 -7.19
CA SER A 103 -3.43 11.44 -7.80
C SER A 103 -4.12 12.50 -6.97
N ASP A 104 -5.17 12.11 -6.24
CA ASP A 104 -5.92 12.98 -5.34
C ASP A 104 -5.35 12.83 -3.93
N SER A 105 -4.91 13.93 -3.33
CA SER A 105 -4.38 13.96 -1.97
C SER A 105 -5.27 14.72 -0.99
N GLU A 106 -6.45 15.15 -1.44
CA GLU A 106 -7.39 15.80 -0.54
C GLU A 106 -7.95 14.81 0.47
N ARG A 107 -8.10 15.26 1.71
CA ARG A 107 -8.53 14.43 2.82
C ARG A 107 -9.98 13.99 2.69
N GLY A 108 -10.26 12.74 2.99
CA GLY A 108 -11.61 12.20 2.99
C GLY A 108 -11.78 11.08 3.99
N LEU A 109 -12.98 10.52 4.02
CA LEU A 109 -13.30 9.37 4.85
C LEU A 109 -13.23 8.10 4.00
N PRO A 110 -12.81 6.97 4.60
CA PRO A 110 -12.72 5.73 3.84
C PRO A 110 -14.08 5.24 3.38
N ARG A 111 -14.11 4.63 2.22
CA ARG A 111 -15.30 3.95 1.73
C ARG A 111 -15.69 2.83 2.68
N ALA A 112 -16.98 2.51 2.72
CA ALA A 112 -17.50 1.46 3.60
C ALA A 112 -16.76 0.13 3.36
N GLY A 113 -16.27 -0.48 4.44
CA GLY A 113 -15.56 -1.76 4.39
C GLY A 113 -14.13 -1.70 3.90
N TYR A 114 -13.69 -0.57 3.36
CA TYR A 114 -12.36 -0.46 2.77
C TYR A 114 -11.26 -0.43 3.82
N LEU A 115 -11.42 0.40 4.85
CA LEU A 115 -10.42 0.50 5.92
C LEU A 115 -10.28 -0.80 6.69
N GLU A 116 -11.39 -1.48 6.93
CA GLU A 116 -11.38 -2.78 7.62
C GLU A 116 -10.56 -3.81 6.86
N ARG A 117 -10.61 -3.78 5.52
CA ARG A 117 -9.82 -4.68 4.68
C ARG A 117 -8.33 -4.40 4.83
N ILE A 118 -7.96 -3.13 4.89
CA ILE A 118 -6.57 -2.71 5.12
C ILE A 118 -6.11 -3.17 6.49
N ILE A 119 -6.92 -2.94 7.51
CA ILE A 119 -6.59 -3.30 8.90
C ILE A 119 -6.39 -4.81 9.03
N ARG A 120 -7.23 -5.62 8.38
CA ARG A 120 -7.05 -7.07 8.40
C ARG A 120 -5.71 -7.49 7.79
N GLY A 121 -5.29 -6.83 6.73
CA GLY A 121 -3.97 -7.06 6.14
C GLY A 121 -2.85 -6.68 7.10
N ALA A 122 -2.98 -5.53 7.74
CA ALA A 122 -2.00 -5.06 8.72
C ALA A 122 -1.91 -6.01 9.91
N GLU A 123 -3.03 -6.53 10.37
CA GLU A 123 -3.06 -7.53 11.45
C GLU A 123 -2.41 -8.85 11.03
N TYR A 124 -2.74 -9.31 9.84
CA TYR A 124 -2.19 -10.55 9.31
C TYR A 124 -0.66 -10.51 9.27
N PHE A 125 -0.10 -9.40 8.83
CA PHE A 125 1.36 -9.24 8.72
C PHE A 125 1.99 -8.65 9.98
N LYS A 126 1.21 -8.46 11.04
CA LYS A 126 1.70 -8.02 12.35
C LYS A 126 2.47 -6.70 12.27
N LEU A 127 1.85 -5.70 11.66
CA LEU A 127 2.48 -4.38 11.51
C LEU A 127 2.57 -3.59 12.82
N GLY A 128 2.00 -4.11 13.90
CA GLY A 128 2.10 -3.51 15.21
C GLY A 128 0.82 -2.80 15.62
N ARG A 129 0.53 -2.89 16.93
CA ARG A 129 -0.71 -2.35 17.48
C ARG A 129 -0.81 -0.84 17.30
N GLU A 130 0.28 -0.12 17.53
CA GLU A 130 0.27 1.33 17.40
C GLU A 130 -0.08 1.78 15.98
N TYR A 131 0.51 1.12 14.98
CA TYR A 131 0.24 1.43 13.60
C TYR A 131 -1.22 1.14 13.25
N ILE A 132 -1.74 0.01 13.72
CA ILE A 132 -3.15 -0.37 13.50
C ILE A 132 -4.08 0.65 14.13
N LEU A 133 -3.77 1.14 15.33
CA LEU A 133 -4.56 2.20 15.97
C LEU A 133 -4.55 3.49 15.15
N GLN A 134 -3.42 3.84 14.55
CA GLN A 134 -3.34 5.00 13.66
C GLN A 134 -4.26 4.83 12.45
N LEU A 135 -4.30 3.63 11.87
CA LEU A 135 -5.20 3.34 10.76
C LEU A 135 -6.67 3.45 11.18
N GLU A 136 -7.01 2.91 12.34
CA GLU A 136 -8.38 2.95 12.86
C GLU A 136 -8.88 4.38 13.04
N ARG A 137 -8.01 5.30 13.46
CA ARG A 137 -8.37 6.71 13.64
C ARG A 137 -8.79 7.39 12.34
N LEU A 138 -8.41 6.86 11.21
CA LEU A 138 -8.79 7.44 9.91
C LEU A 138 -10.26 7.25 9.57
N ALA A 139 -10.97 6.41 10.30
CA ALA A 139 -12.42 6.26 10.17
C ALA A 139 -13.17 7.47 10.74
N TYR A 140 -12.48 8.29 11.52
CA TYR A 140 -13.07 9.47 12.18
C TYR A 140 -12.29 10.72 11.80
N VAL A 141 -12.95 11.71 11.36
CA VAL A 141 -12.29 12.97 11.00
C VAL A 141 -12.81 14.09 11.87
#